data_ee07a346b7dbde9163ea5e7ad15bad51
#
_entry.id   ee07a346b7dbde9163ea5e7ad15bad51
#
_cell.length_a   1.000
_cell.length_b   1.000
_cell.length_c   1.000
_cell.angle_alpha   90.00
_cell.angle_beta   90.00
_cell.angle_gamma   90.00
#
_symmetry.space_group_name_H-M   'P 1'
#
loop_
_entity.id
_entity.type
_entity.pdbx_description
1 polymer ?
#
loop_
_entity_poly.entity_id
_entity_poly.type
_entity_poly.pdbx_seq_one_letter_code
_entity_poly.pdbx_strand_id
1 'polypeptide(L)'
;METKTGECAYKIVETLMDAGFEAWWVGGCVRDMLQGHVPHDIDIATSALPDEALPLFKKSRSMILGSFRVTLGAAEFEVTTFREDDAVSDGRHPESIVFTKEKGTDAARRDFTVNTMYWNPVTRELFDPHGGKADLKEKLIRFIGEPGIRIKHDALRILRAVRFRAALDGQYHPDTYRALQENAQLIEILSGERLRTELEKMLLGPHPDRALEDLWELHVLQYFLPELAGCKGIPQPADYHHEGDVWDHTLQCTRSFREEDGIDVRIAAMFHDCGKAETFSLKERIRFDHHATVSADLASKALARLQYPTKRREKIDWLIRHHMSMTFLEMPEERKAHWYFHPWFAELLQLFYLDIAGTDPADFTLYENIVRDYDQFLNNHPRPEKPLLSGHEVMEILGLKPGAEVGRIIGQLQDAQTKKTVTSKAEAKEFLQNLKASQ
;
A
#
# COMPACT_ATOMS: atom_id res chain seq x y z
N MET A 1 -3.19 27.84 -5.07
CA MET A 1 -4.04 28.03 -6.27
C MET A 1 -3.24 28.03 -7.58
N GLU A 2 -1.94 27.92 -7.54
CA GLU A 2 -1.07 28.03 -8.74
C GLU A 2 -0.98 26.75 -9.60
N THR A 3 -1.80 25.74 -9.34
CA THR A 3 -1.82 24.53 -10.16
C THR A 3 -3.06 24.49 -11.03
N LYS A 4 -2.95 23.87 -12.23
CA LYS A 4 -4.11 23.63 -13.12
C LYS A 4 -5.23 22.88 -12.43
N THR A 5 -4.91 21.97 -11.50
CA THR A 5 -5.89 21.26 -10.69
C THR A 5 -6.63 22.20 -9.75
N GLY A 6 -5.92 23.09 -9.05
CA GLY A 6 -6.53 24.09 -8.17
C GLY A 6 -7.45 25.07 -8.92
N GLU A 7 -7.06 25.50 -10.14
CA GLU A 7 -7.90 26.34 -11.01
C GLU A 7 -9.18 25.62 -11.45
N CYS A 8 -9.09 24.32 -11.78
CA CYS A 8 -10.26 23.52 -12.13
C CYS A 8 -11.20 23.34 -10.95
N ALA A 9 -10.65 23.02 -9.76
CA ALA A 9 -11.45 22.90 -8.53
C ALA A 9 -12.12 24.22 -8.12
N TYR A 10 -11.42 25.35 -8.31
CA TYR A 10 -12.00 26.69 -8.12
C TYR A 10 -13.22 26.90 -9.02
N LYS A 11 -13.09 26.60 -10.33
CA LYS A 11 -14.20 26.74 -11.29
C LYS A 11 -15.41 25.88 -10.95
N ILE A 12 -15.20 24.68 -10.39
CA ILE A 12 -16.30 23.81 -9.95
C ILE A 12 -17.07 24.50 -8.81
N VAL A 13 -16.35 25.01 -7.81
CA VAL A 13 -16.97 25.75 -6.70
C VAL A 13 -17.70 26.99 -7.19
N GLU A 14 -17.07 27.81 -8.05
CA GLU A 14 -17.67 29.01 -8.65
C GLU A 14 -18.98 28.66 -9.42
N THR A 15 -18.94 27.62 -10.26
CA THR A 15 -20.14 27.17 -11.03
C THR A 15 -21.30 26.75 -10.12
N LEU A 16 -21.01 26.04 -9.04
CA LEU A 16 -22.04 25.62 -8.07
C LEU A 16 -22.60 26.83 -7.30
N MET A 17 -21.75 27.80 -6.92
CA MET A 17 -22.17 29.01 -6.23
C MET A 17 -22.98 29.93 -7.12
N ASP A 18 -22.63 30.09 -8.40
CA ASP A 18 -23.39 30.86 -9.38
C ASP A 18 -24.79 30.27 -9.64
N ALA A 19 -24.92 28.94 -9.46
CA ALA A 19 -26.21 28.25 -9.50
C ALA A 19 -27.00 28.34 -8.18
N GLY A 20 -26.48 29.04 -7.15
CA GLY A 20 -27.16 29.25 -5.87
C GLY A 20 -26.91 28.20 -4.81
N PHE A 21 -25.93 27.33 -4.98
CA PHE A 21 -25.56 26.29 -4.02
C PHE A 21 -24.33 26.68 -3.21
N GLU A 22 -24.24 26.25 -1.96
CA GLU A 22 -22.97 26.26 -1.22
C GLU A 22 -22.02 25.22 -1.79
N ALA A 23 -20.72 25.57 -1.93
CA ALA A 23 -19.68 24.64 -2.33
C ALA A 23 -18.35 25.00 -1.68
N TRP A 24 -17.60 24.01 -1.24
CA TRP A 24 -16.40 24.14 -0.42
C TRP A 24 -15.38 23.05 -0.76
N TRP A 25 -14.11 23.36 -0.73
CA TRP A 25 -13.05 22.33 -0.62
C TRP A 25 -13.07 21.78 0.79
N VAL A 26 -12.84 20.47 0.96
CA VAL A 26 -12.99 19.79 2.26
C VAL A 26 -11.94 18.72 2.51
N GLY A 27 -11.72 18.39 3.76
CA GLY A 27 -10.92 17.25 4.14
C GLY A 27 -9.40 17.45 3.98
N GLY A 28 -8.73 16.45 3.41
CA GLY A 28 -7.29 16.41 3.29
C GLY A 28 -6.68 17.60 2.56
N CYS A 29 -7.31 18.05 1.48
CA CYS A 29 -6.81 19.17 0.69
C CYS A 29 -6.75 20.49 1.48
N VAL A 30 -7.71 20.73 2.37
CA VAL A 30 -7.71 21.94 3.23
C VAL A 30 -6.62 21.85 4.29
N ARG A 31 -6.45 20.68 4.89
CA ARG A 31 -5.37 20.41 5.83
C ARG A 31 -4.00 20.65 5.19
N ASP A 32 -3.76 20.05 4.03
CA ASP A 32 -2.48 20.13 3.32
C ASP A 32 -2.20 21.56 2.89
N MET A 33 -3.21 22.30 2.40
CA MET A 33 -3.10 23.72 2.06
C MET A 33 -2.73 24.58 3.30
N LEU A 34 -3.33 24.32 4.46
CA LEU A 34 -3.04 25.04 5.70
C LEU A 34 -1.62 24.78 6.22
N GLN A 35 -1.02 23.64 5.84
CA GLN A 35 0.39 23.30 6.11
C GLN A 35 1.36 23.84 5.04
N GLY A 36 0.87 24.51 4.02
CA GLY A 36 1.68 25.07 2.92
C GLY A 36 2.02 24.04 1.83
N HIS A 37 1.40 22.86 1.86
CA HIS A 37 1.55 21.85 0.83
C HIS A 37 0.57 22.08 -0.31
N VAL A 38 0.95 21.69 -1.52
CA VAL A 38 0.05 21.68 -2.69
C VAL A 38 -0.80 20.41 -2.63
N PRO A 39 -2.14 20.49 -2.51
CA PRO A 39 -2.99 19.31 -2.50
C PRO A 39 -2.92 18.57 -3.85
N HIS A 40 -2.77 17.25 -3.79
CA HIS A 40 -2.83 16.39 -4.99
C HIS A 40 -4.27 16.15 -5.42
N ASP A 41 -5.15 15.82 -4.47
CA ASP A 41 -6.57 15.58 -4.67
C ASP A 41 -7.37 16.65 -3.94
N ILE A 42 -8.39 17.20 -4.60
CA ILE A 42 -9.26 18.23 -4.02
C ILE A 42 -10.68 17.68 -3.99
N ASP A 43 -11.13 17.32 -2.79
CA ASP A 43 -12.51 16.94 -2.54
C ASP A 43 -13.38 18.18 -2.37
N ILE A 44 -14.58 18.15 -2.95
CA ILE A 44 -15.55 19.25 -2.89
C ILE A 44 -16.82 18.74 -2.19
N ALA A 45 -17.35 19.54 -1.28
CA ALA A 45 -18.66 19.31 -0.67
C ALA A 45 -19.62 20.44 -1.04
N THR A 46 -20.89 20.09 -1.29
CA THR A 46 -21.90 21.08 -1.76
C THR A 46 -23.28 20.80 -1.16
N SER A 47 -24.10 21.87 -1.10
CA SER A 47 -25.53 21.76 -0.77
C SER A 47 -26.39 21.26 -1.94
N ALA A 48 -25.85 21.17 -3.16
CA ALA A 48 -26.55 20.68 -4.32
C ALA A 48 -26.75 19.16 -4.29
N LEU A 49 -27.94 18.69 -4.63
CA LEU A 49 -28.16 17.26 -4.89
C LEU A 49 -27.49 16.85 -6.22
N PRO A 50 -27.13 15.56 -6.41
CA PRO A 50 -26.52 15.11 -7.66
C PRO A 50 -27.33 15.51 -8.90
N ASP A 51 -28.66 15.36 -8.88
CA ASP A 51 -29.53 15.68 -10.01
C ASP A 51 -29.60 17.19 -10.31
N GLU A 52 -29.36 18.04 -9.32
CA GLU A 52 -29.29 19.50 -9.46
C GLU A 52 -27.90 19.92 -10.01
N ALA A 53 -26.84 19.25 -9.58
CA ALA A 53 -25.45 19.60 -9.91
C ALA A 53 -24.99 19.06 -11.26
N LEU A 54 -25.37 17.82 -11.63
CA LEU A 54 -24.90 17.16 -12.84
C LEU A 54 -25.15 17.96 -14.13
N PRO A 55 -26.31 18.63 -14.32
CA PRO A 55 -26.56 19.42 -15.52
C PRO A 55 -25.68 20.66 -15.69
N LEU A 56 -25.04 21.11 -14.61
CA LEU A 56 -24.13 22.28 -14.64
C LEU A 56 -22.78 21.96 -15.31
N PHE A 57 -22.44 20.67 -15.45
CA PHE A 57 -21.14 20.23 -15.96
C PHE A 57 -21.27 19.34 -17.19
N LYS A 58 -20.55 19.68 -18.26
CA LYS A 58 -20.58 18.94 -19.54
C LYS A 58 -20.10 17.49 -19.43
N LYS A 59 -19.19 17.20 -18.49
CA LYS A 59 -18.64 15.86 -18.24
C LYS A 59 -18.75 15.56 -16.75
N SER A 60 -19.86 14.92 -16.40
CA SER A 60 -20.15 14.53 -15.02
C SER A 60 -20.87 13.18 -15.00
N ARG A 61 -20.74 12.46 -13.89
CA ARG A 61 -21.43 11.18 -13.67
C ARG A 61 -21.82 11.02 -12.22
N SER A 62 -23.02 10.49 -11.98
CA SER A 62 -23.46 10.12 -10.64
C SER A 62 -22.61 8.97 -10.10
N MET A 63 -22.40 8.98 -8.80
CA MET A 63 -21.79 7.92 -8.02
C MET A 63 -22.76 7.49 -6.91
N ILE A 64 -22.34 6.57 -6.08
CA ILE A 64 -23.12 6.11 -4.93
C ILE A 64 -23.10 7.15 -3.79
N LEU A 65 -24.06 7.07 -2.88
CA LEU A 65 -24.06 7.78 -1.59
C LEU A 65 -24.07 9.33 -1.72
N GLY A 66 -24.69 9.87 -2.79
CA GLY A 66 -24.79 11.33 -2.99
C GLY A 66 -23.51 11.98 -3.49
N SER A 67 -22.52 11.21 -3.89
CA SER A 67 -21.33 11.71 -4.59
C SER A 67 -21.57 11.72 -6.10
N PHE A 68 -20.87 12.62 -6.77
CA PHE A 68 -20.78 12.63 -8.24
C PHE A 68 -19.37 13.06 -8.65
N ARG A 69 -18.99 12.70 -9.85
CA ARG A 69 -17.66 13.01 -10.38
C ARG A 69 -17.77 14.01 -11.50
N VAL A 70 -16.93 15.05 -11.44
CA VAL A 70 -16.84 16.10 -12.45
C VAL A 70 -15.46 16.03 -13.10
N THR A 71 -15.43 15.97 -14.44
CA THR A 71 -14.17 16.05 -15.20
C THR A 71 -14.03 17.45 -15.78
N LEU A 72 -13.00 18.17 -15.38
CA LEU A 72 -12.66 19.50 -15.92
C LEU A 72 -11.20 19.53 -16.36
N GLY A 73 -10.97 19.85 -17.64
CA GLY A 73 -9.63 19.68 -18.23
C GLY A 73 -9.21 18.22 -18.30
N ALA A 74 -8.04 17.92 -17.73
CA ALA A 74 -7.50 16.55 -17.62
C ALA A 74 -7.73 15.93 -16.22
N ALA A 75 -8.34 16.67 -15.28
CA ALA A 75 -8.53 16.24 -13.91
C ALA A 75 -9.97 15.81 -13.64
N GLU A 76 -10.14 14.82 -12.74
CA GLU A 76 -11.41 14.40 -12.20
C GLU A 76 -11.51 14.83 -10.73
N PHE A 77 -12.68 15.29 -10.33
CA PHE A 77 -12.97 15.76 -8.98
C PHE A 77 -14.15 14.99 -8.40
N GLU A 78 -14.02 14.57 -7.15
CA GLU A 78 -15.15 14.05 -6.40
C GLU A 78 -15.89 15.20 -5.72
N VAL A 79 -17.20 15.28 -5.98
CA VAL A 79 -18.10 16.26 -5.37
C VAL A 79 -19.14 15.50 -4.58
N THR A 80 -19.29 15.82 -3.30
CA THR A 80 -20.22 15.12 -2.41
C THR A 80 -21.26 16.08 -1.87
N THR A 81 -22.53 15.70 -1.97
CA THR A 81 -23.63 16.45 -1.35
C THR A 81 -23.51 16.41 0.16
N PHE A 82 -23.76 17.53 0.84
CA PHE A 82 -23.86 17.58 2.30
C PHE A 82 -24.89 16.58 2.79
N ARG A 83 -24.53 15.83 3.83
CA ARG A 83 -25.41 14.79 4.36
C ARG A 83 -25.27 14.63 5.88
N GLU A 84 -26.26 14.04 6.46
CA GLU A 84 -26.28 13.50 7.80
C GLU A 84 -26.18 11.97 7.70
N ASP A 85 -25.37 11.35 8.54
CA ASP A 85 -25.33 9.90 8.62
C ASP A 85 -26.33 9.47 9.72
N ASP A 86 -27.36 8.72 9.36
CA ASP A 86 -28.26 8.08 10.32
C ASP A 86 -27.55 7.02 11.15
N ALA A 87 -28.18 6.60 12.25
CA ALA A 87 -27.66 5.54 13.10
C ALA A 87 -27.33 4.29 12.27
N VAL A 88 -26.11 3.80 12.41
CA VAL A 88 -25.57 2.69 11.60
C VAL A 88 -26.09 1.37 12.14
N SER A 89 -26.72 0.55 11.29
CA SER A 89 -27.25 -0.75 11.69
C SER A 89 -26.23 -1.88 11.68
N ASP A 90 -25.21 -1.85 10.81
CA ASP A 90 -24.27 -2.97 10.58
C ASP A 90 -22.77 -2.60 10.59
N GLY A 91 -22.42 -1.36 10.95
CA GLY A 91 -21.03 -0.89 10.94
C GLY A 91 -20.42 -0.64 9.55
N ARG A 92 -21.20 -0.75 8.46
CA ARG A 92 -20.71 -0.61 7.10
C ARG A 92 -21.36 0.48 6.28
N HIS A 93 -22.69 0.56 6.33
CA HIS A 93 -23.47 1.50 5.53
C HIS A 93 -24.53 2.12 6.40
N PRO A 94 -24.78 3.42 6.28
CA PRO A 94 -25.97 4.02 6.88
C PRO A 94 -27.20 3.36 6.24
N GLU A 95 -28.20 3.01 7.04
CA GLU A 95 -29.47 2.45 6.54
C GLU A 95 -30.17 3.41 5.60
N SER A 96 -29.99 4.70 5.83
CA SER A 96 -30.43 5.76 4.93
C SER A 96 -29.45 6.92 4.92
N ILE A 97 -29.39 7.65 3.83
CA ILE A 97 -28.65 8.89 3.69
C ILE A 97 -29.66 10.02 3.67
N VAL A 98 -29.56 10.91 4.60
CA VAL A 98 -30.35 12.14 4.63
C VAL A 98 -29.47 13.28 4.12
N PHE A 99 -29.83 13.84 2.96
CA PHE A 99 -29.15 15.02 2.46
C PHE A 99 -29.58 16.26 3.24
N THR A 100 -28.62 17.14 3.48
CA THR A 100 -28.86 18.42 4.19
C THR A 100 -28.31 19.57 3.37
N LYS A 101 -28.80 20.77 3.64
CA LYS A 101 -28.20 22.01 3.12
C LYS A 101 -27.21 22.64 4.09
N GLU A 102 -27.11 22.10 5.29
CA GLU A 102 -26.33 22.65 6.38
C GLU A 102 -24.92 22.02 6.43
N LYS A 103 -23.89 22.78 6.06
CA LYS A 103 -22.49 22.32 6.13
C LYS A 103 -22.04 21.93 7.54
N GLY A 104 -22.63 22.54 8.57
CA GLY A 104 -22.33 22.19 9.97
C GLY A 104 -22.72 20.75 10.30
N THR A 105 -23.88 20.30 9.80
CA THR A 105 -24.34 18.91 9.95
C THR A 105 -23.41 17.94 9.21
N ASP A 106 -23.01 18.27 7.98
CA ASP A 106 -22.02 17.46 7.24
C ASP A 106 -20.66 17.41 7.97
N ALA A 107 -20.23 18.52 8.56
CA ALA A 107 -19.00 18.58 9.36
C ALA A 107 -19.08 17.64 10.58
N ALA A 108 -20.19 17.63 11.31
CA ALA A 108 -20.35 16.85 12.53
C ALA A 108 -20.29 15.32 12.33
N ARG A 109 -20.57 14.81 11.12
CA ARG A 109 -20.50 13.37 10.82
C ARG A 109 -19.09 12.88 10.47
N ARG A 110 -18.14 13.77 10.16
CA ARG A 110 -16.77 13.42 9.76
C ARG A 110 -15.98 12.79 10.91
N ASP A 111 -14.78 12.29 10.63
CA ASP A 111 -13.97 11.53 11.58
C ASP A 111 -13.21 12.42 12.58
N PHE A 112 -12.26 13.21 12.09
CA PHE A 112 -11.33 13.96 12.92
C PHE A 112 -11.43 15.47 12.66
N THR A 113 -11.17 16.26 13.69
CA THR A 113 -11.18 17.73 13.62
C THR A 113 -10.29 18.26 12.50
N VAL A 114 -9.07 17.71 12.35
CA VAL A 114 -8.10 18.10 11.33
C VAL A 114 -8.55 17.83 9.89
N ASN A 115 -9.57 16.99 9.67
CA ASN A 115 -10.16 16.67 8.38
C ASN A 115 -11.54 17.30 8.17
N THR A 116 -11.96 18.20 9.09
CA THR A 116 -13.32 18.78 9.09
C THR A 116 -13.30 20.28 8.88
N MET A 117 -12.28 20.73 8.21
CA MET A 117 -12.18 22.12 7.77
C MET A 117 -12.67 22.26 6.34
N TYR A 118 -13.40 23.33 6.07
CA TYR A 118 -13.96 23.68 4.76
C TYR A 118 -13.36 25.01 4.30
N TRP A 119 -12.87 25.03 3.07
CA TRP A 119 -12.30 26.23 2.47
C TRP A 119 -13.11 26.62 1.24
N ASN A 120 -13.61 27.85 1.23
CA ASN A 120 -14.22 28.41 0.03
C ASN A 120 -13.15 29.21 -0.76
N PRO A 121 -12.74 28.73 -1.93
CA PRO A 121 -11.69 29.41 -2.69
C PRO A 121 -12.16 30.73 -3.35
N VAL A 122 -13.47 30.92 -3.52
CA VAL A 122 -14.07 32.15 -4.12
C VAL A 122 -14.12 33.26 -3.10
N THR A 123 -14.74 33.02 -1.92
CA THR A 123 -14.83 33.98 -0.83
C THR A 123 -13.58 34.08 0.05
N ARG A 124 -12.68 33.09 -0.05
CA ARG A 124 -11.50 32.91 0.81
C ARG A 124 -11.84 32.74 2.30
N GLU A 125 -12.94 32.11 2.57
CA GLU A 125 -13.44 31.85 3.91
C GLU A 125 -13.07 30.45 4.38
N LEU A 126 -12.61 30.31 5.63
CA LEU A 126 -12.39 29.04 6.31
C LEU A 126 -13.54 28.82 7.30
N PHE A 127 -14.27 27.73 7.14
CA PHE A 127 -15.24 27.26 8.10
C PHE A 127 -14.65 26.08 8.89
N ASP A 128 -14.42 26.29 10.18
CA ASP A 128 -13.77 25.33 11.10
C ASP A 128 -14.62 25.20 12.40
N PRO A 129 -15.72 24.44 12.34
CA PRO A 129 -16.67 24.36 13.46
C PRO A 129 -16.15 23.55 14.65
N HIS A 130 -15.10 22.76 14.48
CA HIS A 130 -14.59 21.84 15.49
C HIS A 130 -13.15 22.13 15.94
N GLY A 131 -12.58 23.27 15.54
CA GLY A 131 -11.24 23.68 15.97
C GLY A 131 -10.10 22.91 15.30
N GLY A 132 -10.35 22.36 14.10
CA GLY A 132 -9.38 21.55 13.35
C GLY A 132 -8.09 22.30 13.04
N LYS A 133 -8.14 23.63 12.82
CA LYS A 133 -6.94 24.46 12.60
C LYS A 133 -6.03 24.51 13.83
N ALA A 134 -6.61 24.56 15.04
CA ALA A 134 -5.85 24.53 16.28
C ALA A 134 -5.22 23.14 16.50
N ASP A 135 -6.01 22.09 16.37
CA ASP A 135 -5.53 20.71 16.48
C ASP A 135 -4.45 20.39 15.41
N LEU A 136 -4.58 20.92 14.19
CA LEU A 136 -3.57 20.76 13.16
C LEU A 136 -2.24 21.43 13.54
N LYS A 137 -2.29 22.61 14.13
CA LYS A 137 -1.08 23.32 14.62
C LYS A 137 -0.37 22.52 15.71
N GLU A 138 -1.14 21.89 16.60
CA GLU A 138 -0.63 21.05 17.68
C GLU A 138 -0.38 19.59 17.21
N LYS A 139 -0.59 19.29 15.93
CA LYS A 139 -0.51 17.94 15.35
C LYS A 139 -1.34 16.91 16.12
N LEU A 140 -2.51 17.29 16.58
CA LEU A 140 -3.36 16.50 17.47
C LEU A 140 -4.46 15.79 16.69
N ILE A 141 -4.57 14.49 16.86
CA ILE A 141 -5.65 13.68 16.31
C ILE A 141 -6.76 13.58 17.35
N ARG A 142 -7.88 14.24 17.06
CA ARG A 142 -9.07 14.28 17.91
C ARG A 142 -10.30 13.88 17.10
N PHE A 143 -11.10 12.95 17.61
CA PHE A 143 -12.42 12.65 17.05
C PHE A 143 -13.39 13.84 17.22
N ILE A 144 -14.34 13.93 16.30
CA ILE A 144 -15.48 14.82 16.43
C ILE A 144 -16.55 14.10 17.26
N GLY A 145 -17.01 14.73 18.35
CA GLY A 145 -17.96 14.10 19.28
C GLY A 145 -17.33 13.02 20.14
N GLU A 146 -18.14 12.03 20.54
CA GLU A 146 -17.72 10.96 21.45
C GLU A 146 -16.92 9.87 20.69
N PRO A 147 -15.62 9.66 21.00
CA PRO A 147 -14.76 8.77 20.21
C PRO A 147 -15.25 7.33 20.14
N GLY A 148 -15.71 6.76 21.27
CA GLY A 148 -16.19 5.38 21.31
C GLY A 148 -17.43 5.15 20.44
N ILE A 149 -18.33 6.11 20.40
CA ILE A 149 -19.50 6.07 19.50
C ILE A 149 -19.05 6.16 18.04
N ARG A 150 -18.10 7.06 17.75
CA ARG A 150 -17.59 7.27 16.39
C ARG A 150 -16.91 6.03 15.83
N ILE A 151 -16.15 5.31 16.65
CA ILE A 151 -15.50 4.06 16.27
C ILE A 151 -16.55 2.96 16.01
N LYS A 152 -17.57 2.85 16.87
CA LYS A 152 -18.65 1.86 16.69
C LYS A 152 -19.47 2.10 15.42
N HIS A 153 -19.61 3.35 14.98
CA HIS A 153 -20.25 3.68 13.71
C HIS A 153 -19.42 3.23 12.50
N ASP A 154 -18.09 3.30 12.57
CA ASP A 154 -17.18 2.77 11.54
C ASP A 154 -15.83 2.45 12.17
N ALA A 155 -15.57 1.17 12.39
CA ALA A 155 -14.35 0.68 12.99
C ALA A 155 -13.07 1.00 12.15
N LEU A 156 -13.20 1.30 10.84
CA LEU A 156 -12.07 1.74 10.01
C LEU A 156 -11.43 3.02 10.54
N ARG A 157 -12.17 3.80 11.30
CA ARG A 157 -11.66 5.03 11.96
C ARG A 157 -10.49 4.75 12.90
N ILE A 158 -10.34 3.52 13.41
CA ILE A 158 -9.15 3.09 14.18
C ILE A 158 -7.91 3.19 13.30
N LEU A 159 -7.90 2.51 12.15
CA LEU A 159 -6.76 2.55 11.22
C LEU A 159 -6.53 3.95 10.63
N ARG A 160 -7.60 4.68 10.37
CA ARG A 160 -7.51 6.07 9.90
C ARG A 160 -6.86 6.98 10.95
N ALA A 161 -7.16 6.82 12.25
CA ALA A 161 -6.51 7.56 13.34
C ALA A 161 -5.00 7.31 13.34
N VAL A 162 -4.59 6.04 13.27
CA VAL A 162 -3.18 5.64 13.19
C VAL A 162 -2.51 6.27 11.97
N ARG A 163 -3.11 6.14 10.81
CA ARG A 163 -2.57 6.71 9.57
C ARG A 163 -2.41 8.24 9.65
N PHE A 164 -3.41 8.96 10.14
CA PHE A 164 -3.31 10.42 10.23
C PHE A 164 -2.33 10.87 11.32
N ARG A 165 -2.24 10.16 12.44
CA ARG A 165 -1.24 10.44 13.46
C ARG A 165 0.17 10.27 12.90
N ALA A 166 0.44 9.17 12.22
CA ALA A 166 1.72 8.93 11.59
C ALA A 166 2.01 9.97 10.48
N ALA A 167 1.03 10.28 9.61
CA ALA A 167 1.21 11.25 8.52
C ALA A 167 1.52 12.67 9.03
N LEU A 168 0.96 13.09 10.16
CA LEU A 168 1.20 14.39 10.75
C LEU A 168 2.41 14.42 11.69
N ASP A 169 3.01 13.26 11.95
CA ASP A 169 4.02 13.13 13.01
C ASP A 169 3.51 13.74 14.31
N GLY A 170 2.28 13.36 14.68
CA GLY A 170 1.50 14.00 15.74
C GLY A 170 1.30 13.10 16.95
N GLN A 171 0.25 13.42 17.70
CA GLN A 171 -0.17 12.68 18.89
C GLN A 171 -1.68 12.56 18.94
N TYR A 172 -2.18 11.63 19.75
CA TYR A 172 -3.62 11.49 19.99
C TYR A 172 -4.09 12.40 21.13
N HIS A 173 -5.30 12.93 20.98
CA HIS A 173 -6.01 13.45 22.15
C HIS A 173 -6.24 12.31 23.17
N PRO A 174 -6.14 12.53 24.49
CA PRO A 174 -6.26 11.45 25.49
C PRO A 174 -7.51 10.59 25.36
N ASP A 175 -8.68 11.21 25.10
CA ASP A 175 -9.92 10.47 24.91
C ASP A 175 -9.93 9.67 23.61
N THR A 176 -9.28 10.17 22.54
CA THR A 176 -9.10 9.44 21.29
C THR A 176 -8.24 8.19 21.54
N TYR A 177 -7.09 8.35 22.21
CA TYR A 177 -6.17 7.25 22.52
C TYR A 177 -6.86 6.14 23.31
N ARG A 178 -7.55 6.50 24.40
CA ARG A 178 -8.30 5.56 25.23
C ARG A 178 -9.36 4.81 24.42
N ALA A 179 -10.14 5.52 23.62
CA ALA A 179 -11.19 4.90 22.82
C ALA A 179 -10.65 3.97 21.73
N LEU A 180 -9.49 4.28 21.15
CA LEU A 180 -8.81 3.40 20.20
C LEU A 180 -8.42 2.06 20.86
N GLN A 181 -7.82 2.10 22.06
CA GLN A 181 -7.44 0.90 22.80
C GLN A 181 -8.66 0.07 23.22
N GLU A 182 -9.69 0.71 23.78
CA GLU A 182 -10.91 0.05 24.26
C GLU A 182 -11.71 -0.63 23.13
N ASN A 183 -11.57 -0.17 21.89
CA ASN A 183 -12.32 -0.66 20.74
C ASN A 183 -11.44 -1.38 19.70
N ALA A 184 -10.19 -1.68 20.01
CA ALA A 184 -9.23 -2.29 19.07
C ALA A 184 -9.76 -3.56 18.37
N GLN A 185 -10.50 -4.40 19.11
CA GLN A 185 -11.08 -5.63 18.59
C GLN A 185 -12.10 -5.41 17.47
N LEU A 186 -12.73 -4.23 17.38
CA LEU A 186 -13.72 -3.96 16.32
C LEU A 186 -13.12 -3.99 14.91
N ILE A 187 -11.79 -4.01 14.79
CA ILE A 187 -11.09 -4.21 13.52
C ILE A 187 -11.49 -5.51 12.82
N GLU A 188 -11.82 -6.56 13.57
CA GLU A 188 -12.16 -7.89 13.04
C GLU A 188 -13.45 -7.92 12.20
N ILE A 189 -14.35 -6.95 12.38
CA ILE A 189 -15.58 -6.86 11.58
C ILE A 189 -15.36 -6.28 10.18
N LEU A 190 -14.18 -5.70 9.91
CA LEU A 190 -13.91 -5.03 8.65
C LEU A 190 -13.54 -6.02 7.54
N SER A 191 -13.93 -5.68 6.30
CA SER A 191 -13.51 -6.48 5.14
C SER A 191 -12.01 -6.35 4.89
N GLY A 192 -11.38 -7.44 4.43
CA GLY A 192 -9.95 -7.45 4.12
C GLY A 192 -9.54 -6.37 3.11
N GLU A 193 -10.42 -6.00 2.17
CA GLU A 193 -10.15 -4.93 1.21
C GLU A 193 -10.03 -3.55 1.86
N ARG A 194 -10.90 -3.24 2.83
CA ARG A 194 -10.82 -1.97 3.59
C ARG A 194 -9.55 -1.91 4.43
N LEU A 195 -9.23 -3.02 5.11
CA LEU A 195 -8.00 -3.18 5.90
C LEU A 195 -6.77 -2.99 5.02
N ARG A 196 -6.69 -3.69 3.87
CA ARG A 196 -5.61 -3.56 2.89
C ARG A 196 -5.41 -2.11 2.45
N THR A 197 -6.48 -1.43 2.10
CA THR A 197 -6.41 -0.06 1.59
C THR A 197 -5.79 0.90 2.61
N GLU A 198 -6.14 0.80 3.89
CA GLU A 198 -5.53 1.64 4.92
C GLU A 198 -4.09 1.22 5.25
N LEU A 199 -3.77 -0.09 5.25
CA LEU A 199 -2.40 -0.58 5.40
C LEU A 199 -1.48 -0.03 4.31
N GLU A 200 -1.88 -0.11 3.05
CA GLU A 200 -1.07 0.40 1.94
C GLU A 200 -0.84 1.92 2.06
N LYS A 201 -1.85 2.68 2.48
CA LYS A 201 -1.71 4.12 2.74
C LYS A 201 -0.76 4.42 3.91
N MET A 202 -0.71 3.58 4.93
CA MET A 202 0.26 3.72 6.03
C MET A 202 1.68 3.45 5.54
N LEU A 203 1.87 2.34 4.80
CA LEU A 203 3.19 1.94 4.28
C LEU A 203 3.73 2.92 3.21
N LEU A 204 2.86 3.61 2.49
CA LEU A 204 3.22 4.65 1.53
C LEU A 204 3.33 6.05 2.16
N GLY A 205 2.95 6.20 3.42
CA GLY A 205 3.02 7.44 4.17
C GLY A 205 4.44 7.81 4.59
N PRO A 206 4.62 9.00 5.18
CA PRO A 206 5.95 9.51 5.56
C PRO A 206 6.58 8.79 6.76
N HIS A 207 5.79 8.18 7.64
CA HIS A 207 6.26 7.52 8.86
C HIS A 207 5.58 6.16 9.05
N PRO A 208 5.87 5.16 8.18
CA PRO A 208 5.26 3.83 8.27
C PRO A 208 5.65 3.08 9.54
N ASP A 209 6.88 3.26 10.04
CA ASP A 209 7.39 2.73 11.30
C ASP A 209 6.51 3.15 12.48
N ARG A 210 6.16 4.44 12.56
CA ARG A 210 5.27 4.96 13.61
C ARG A 210 3.85 4.43 13.52
N ALA A 211 3.35 4.23 12.30
CA ALA A 211 2.04 3.63 12.11
C ALA A 211 2.01 2.19 12.64
N LEU A 212 3.05 1.39 12.35
CA LEU A 212 3.16 0.02 12.86
C LEU A 212 3.33 -0.03 14.38
N GLU A 213 4.16 0.87 14.94
CA GLU A 213 4.35 0.98 16.38
C GLU A 213 3.03 1.32 17.11
N ASP A 214 2.26 2.30 16.58
CA ASP A 214 0.94 2.64 17.11
C ASP A 214 -0.04 1.47 17.07
N LEU A 215 -0.04 0.68 15.97
CA LEU A 215 -0.89 -0.51 15.89
C LEU A 215 -0.56 -1.52 16.99
N TRP A 216 0.70 -1.64 17.36
CA TRP A 216 1.13 -2.51 18.46
C TRP A 216 0.74 -1.91 19.82
N GLU A 217 1.06 -0.64 20.11
CA GLU A 217 0.77 0.03 21.38
C GLU A 217 -0.73 0.15 21.69
N LEU A 218 -1.54 0.33 20.65
CA LEU A 218 -3.00 0.39 20.74
C LEU A 218 -3.64 -1.00 20.81
N HIS A 219 -2.85 -2.08 20.83
CA HIS A 219 -3.33 -3.46 20.79
C HIS A 219 -4.19 -3.80 19.58
N VAL A 220 -4.06 -3.06 18.48
CA VAL A 220 -4.76 -3.29 17.21
C VAL A 220 -4.07 -4.39 16.41
N LEU A 221 -2.74 -4.47 16.47
CA LEU A 221 -1.92 -5.36 15.64
C LEU A 221 -2.31 -6.83 15.81
N GLN A 222 -2.63 -7.27 17.01
CA GLN A 222 -3.03 -8.66 17.31
C GLN A 222 -4.32 -9.10 16.62
N TYR A 223 -5.22 -8.18 16.31
CA TYR A 223 -6.46 -8.43 15.58
C TYR A 223 -6.33 -8.22 14.08
N PHE A 224 -5.39 -7.38 13.68
CA PHE A 224 -5.17 -6.96 12.30
C PHE A 224 -4.12 -7.84 11.58
N LEU A 225 -2.93 -7.95 12.16
CA LEU A 225 -1.76 -8.66 11.65
C LEU A 225 -1.10 -9.45 12.80
N PRO A 226 -1.77 -10.50 13.31
CA PRO A 226 -1.27 -11.30 14.43
C PRO A 226 0.10 -11.94 14.15
N GLU A 227 0.43 -12.17 12.88
CA GLU A 227 1.71 -12.70 12.42
C GLU A 227 2.89 -11.77 12.80
N LEU A 228 2.66 -10.47 12.82
CA LEU A 228 3.65 -9.47 13.23
C LEU A 228 3.63 -9.23 14.73
N ALA A 229 2.48 -9.33 15.38
CA ALA A 229 2.36 -9.11 16.82
C ALA A 229 3.25 -10.08 17.65
N GLY A 230 3.51 -11.26 17.12
CA GLY A 230 4.41 -12.23 17.74
C GLY A 230 5.90 -11.92 17.67
N CYS A 231 6.31 -10.91 16.89
CA CYS A 231 7.74 -10.57 16.69
C CYS A 231 8.34 -9.79 17.86
N LYS A 232 7.52 -9.08 18.63
CA LYS A 232 8.00 -8.30 19.79
C LYS A 232 8.48 -9.20 20.90
N GLY A 233 9.69 -8.93 21.41
CA GLY A 233 10.33 -9.70 22.46
C GLY A 233 11.09 -10.94 21.97
N ILE A 234 11.16 -11.22 20.66
CA ILE A 234 11.97 -12.29 20.09
C ILE A 234 13.42 -11.78 19.94
N PRO A 235 14.36 -12.24 20.76
CA PRO A 235 15.72 -11.71 20.75
C PRO A 235 16.48 -12.16 19.50
N GLN A 236 17.36 -11.30 18.99
CA GLN A 236 18.27 -11.57 17.89
C GLN A 236 19.73 -11.69 18.38
N PRO A 237 20.65 -12.28 17.57
CA PRO A 237 22.06 -12.35 17.95
C PRO A 237 22.68 -10.95 18.10
N ALA A 238 23.11 -10.60 19.31
CA ALA A 238 23.62 -9.28 19.63
C ALA A 238 24.89 -8.87 18.85
N ASP A 239 25.61 -9.82 18.27
CA ASP A 239 26.78 -9.54 17.44
C ASP A 239 26.44 -8.87 16.11
N TYR A 240 25.19 -8.97 15.66
CA TYR A 240 24.73 -8.49 14.35
C TYR A 240 23.51 -7.57 14.45
N HIS A 241 22.85 -7.49 15.60
CA HIS A 241 21.55 -6.80 15.76
C HIS A 241 21.55 -5.97 17.04
N HIS A 242 22.16 -4.77 16.96
CA HIS A 242 22.16 -3.81 18.07
C HIS A 242 20.84 -3.01 18.12
N GLU A 243 20.04 -3.05 17.05
CA GLU A 243 18.75 -2.38 16.97
C GLU A 243 17.69 -2.94 17.92
N GLY A 244 17.84 -4.21 18.36
CA GLY A 244 16.95 -4.82 19.34
C GLY A 244 16.35 -6.17 18.92
N ASP A 245 15.07 -6.38 19.20
CA ASP A 245 14.34 -7.60 18.87
C ASP A 245 13.88 -7.63 17.39
N VAL A 246 13.20 -8.72 16.98
CA VAL A 246 12.69 -8.87 15.60
C VAL A 246 11.70 -7.76 15.22
N TRP A 247 10.93 -7.27 16.17
CA TRP A 247 10.01 -6.15 15.93
C TRP A 247 10.74 -4.83 15.71
N ASP A 248 11.75 -4.55 16.54
CA ASP A 248 12.56 -3.34 16.42
C ASP A 248 13.30 -3.32 15.06
N HIS A 249 13.81 -4.48 14.61
CA HIS A 249 14.36 -4.64 13.26
C HIS A 249 13.30 -4.35 12.18
N THR A 250 12.11 -4.91 12.29
CA THR A 250 11.01 -4.65 11.35
C THR A 250 10.67 -3.15 11.26
N LEU A 251 10.62 -2.44 12.39
CA LEU A 251 10.41 -0.99 12.42
C LEU A 251 11.54 -0.22 11.74
N GLN A 252 12.79 -0.62 11.95
CA GLN A 252 13.96 0.00 11.29
C GLN A 252 13.92 -0.21 9.77
N CYS A 253 13.57 -1.42 9.30
CA CYS A 253 13.37 -1.68 7.88
C CYS A 253 12.29 -0.76 7.29
N THR A 254 11.16 -0.60 7.99
CA THR A 254 10.07 0.26 7.51
C THR A 254 10.41 1.75 7.56
N ARG A 255 11.22 2.19 8.51
CA ARG A 255 11.77 3.56 8.57
C ARG A 255 12.69 3.87 7.39
N SER A 256 13.33 2.85 6.84
CA SER A 256 14.30 2.96 5.75
C SER A 256 13.67 2.91 4.35
N PHE A 257 12.33 2.90 4.22
CA PHE A 257 11.65 2.91 2.92
C PHE A 257 12.00 4.14 2.10
N ARG A 258 12.27 3.92 0.80
CA ARG A 258 12.61 4.95 -0.18
C ARG A 258 11.45 5.16 -1.16
N GLU A 259 11.47 6.26 -1.90
CA GLU A 259 10.42 6.56 -2.90
C GLU A 259 10.32 5.49 -4.01
N GLU A 260 11.45 4.94 -4.43
CA GLU A 260 11.52 3.88 -5.43
C GLU A 260 11.04 2.51 -4.95
N ASP A 261 10.92 2.29 -3.64
CA ASP A 261 10.46 1.01 -3.10
C ASP A 261 8.95 0.87 -3.32
N GLY A 262 8.59 -0.01 -4.24
CA GLY A 262 7.18 -0.29 -4.54
C GLY A 262 6.44 -0.90 -3.35
N ILE A 263 5.13 -0.77 -3.32
CA ILE A 263 4.29 -1.24 -2.20
C ILE A 263 4.48 -2.75 -1.90
N ASP A 264 4.73 -3.59 -2.92
CA ASP A 264 4.94 -5.03 -2.72
C ASP A 264 6.26 -5.31 -2.01
N VAL A 265 7.31 -4.52 -2.27
CA VAL A 265 8.60 -4.58 -1.57
C VAL A 265 8.45 -4.13 -0.12
N ARG A 266 7.71 -3.04 0.14
CA ARG A 266 7.43 -2.55 1.50
C ARG A 266 6.66 -3.58 2.33
N ILE A 267 5.69 -4.26 1.72
CA ILE A 267 4.97 -5.36 2.36
C ILE A 267 5.90 -6.54 2.61
N ALA A 268 6.74 -6.91 1.64
CA ALA A 268 7.73 -7.97 1.82
C ALA A 268 8.69 -7.65 2.96
N ALA A 269 9.21 -6.41 3.05
CA ALA A 269 10.09 -5.98 4.14
C ALA A 269 9.39 -5.98 5.51
N MET A 270 8.10 -5.64 5.56
CA MET A 270 7.32 -5.72 6.80
C MET A 270 7.16 -7.17 7.31
N PHE A 271 7.09 -8.16 6.42
CA PHE A 271 6.82 -9.56 6.79
C PHE A 271 8.05 -10.48 6.72
N HIS A 272 9.21 -10.07 6.15
CA HIS A 272 10.28 -11.00 5.80
C HIS A 272 10.77 -11.85 6.97
N ASP A 273 10.72 -11.31 8.16
CA ASP A 273 11.24 -11.91 9.39
C ASP A 273 10.16 -12.39 10.37
N CYS A 274 8.88 -12.27 10.05
CA CYS A 274 7.81 -12.64 10.99
C CYS A 274 7.83 -14.13 11.40
N GLY A 275 8.39 -15.01 10.58
CA GLY A 275 8.60 -16.42 10.88
C GLY A 275 9.68 -16.69 11.94
N LYS A 276 10.50 -15.68 12.29
CA LYS A 276 11.49 -15.81 13.39
C LYS A 276 10.80 -16.13 14.72
N ALA A 277 9.57 -15.62 14.93
CA ALA A 277 8.81 -15.92 16.15
C ALA A 277 8.49 -17.41 16.32
N GLU A 278 8.18 -18.11 15.22
CA GLU A 278 7.86 -19.54 15.24
C GLU A 278 9.10 -20.44 15.16
N THR A 279 10.21 -19.92 14.59
CA THR A 279 11.43 -20.71 14.36
C THR A 279 12.53 -20.44 15.39
N PHE A 280 12.26 -19.58 16.36
CA PHE A 280 13.21 -19.24 17.42
C PHE A 280 13.66 -20.51 18.16
N SER A 281 14.97 -20.69 18.25
CA SER A 281 15.57 -21.74 19.08
C SER A 281 16.88 -21.26 19.71
N LEU A 282 17.06 -21.57 20.99
CA LEU A 282 18.28 -21.29 21.74
C LEU A 282 19.00 -22.60 22.02
N LYS A 283 20.15 -22.81 21.38
CA LYS A 283 21.05 -23.93 21.63
C LYS A 283 22.38 -23.37 22.13
N GLU A 284 23.45 -23.51 21.36
CA GLU A 284 24.74 -22.83 21.62
C GLU A 284 24.66 -21.34 21.26
N ARG A 285 23.77 -20.97 20.35
CA ARG A 285 23.44 -19.62 19.90
C ARG A 285 21.99 -19.52 19.49
N ILE A 286 21.49 -18.28 19.33
CA ILE A 286 20.15 -18.02 18.75
C ILE A 286 20.16 -18.47 17.28
N ARG A 287 19.11 -19.19 16.87
CA ARG A 287 18.90 -19.67 15.50
C ARG A 287 17.44 -19.51 15.09
N PHE A 288 17.26 -19.29 13.79
CA PHE A 288 15.98 -19.14 13.13
C PHE A 288 15.94 -20.00 11.86
N ASP A 289 16.11 -21.31 12.03
CA ASP A 289 16.20 -22.23 10.90
C ASP A 289 14.91 -22.20 10.06
N HIS A 290 15.04 -21.96 8.74
CA HIS A 290 13.93 -21.88 7.79
C HIS A 290 12.93 -20.72 7.98
N HIS A 291 13.29 -19.68 8.75
CA HIS A 291 12.37 -18.55 8.99
C HIS A 291 11.86 -17.90 7.70
N ALA A 292 12.66 -17.77 6.65
CA ALA A 292 12.24 -17.19 5.38
C ALA A 292 11.04 -17.94 4.75
N THR A 293 11.04 -19.29 4.84
CA THR A 293 9.93 -20.12 4.37
C THR A 293 8.69 -19.91 5.25
N VAL A 294 8.86 -19.94 6.57
CA VAL A 294 7.78 -19.74 7.53
C VAL A 294 7.20 -18.31 7.40
N SER A 295 8.06 -17.29 7.26
CA SER A 295 7.62 -15.90 7.01
C SER A 295 6.78 -15.79 5.74
N ALA A 296 7.21 -16.40 4.63
CA ALA A 296 6.46 -16.40 3.38
C ALA A 296 5.08 -17.06 3.53
N ASP A 297 5.00 -18.19 4.24
CA ASP A 297 3.75 -18.91 4.49
C ASP A 297 2.80 -18.10 5.39
N LEU A 298 3.31 -17.43 6.42
CA LEU A 298 2.56 -16.53 7.30
C LEU A 298 2.07 -15.30 6.54
N ALA A 299 2.95 -14.63 5.79
CA ALA A 299 2.60 -13.49 4.95
C ALA A 299 1.53 -13.87 3.92
N SER A 300 1.64 -15.04 3.27
CA SER A 300 0.65 -15.52 2.29
C SER A 300 -0.75 -15.67 2.91
N LYS A 301 -0.84 -16.17 4.16
CA LYS A 301 -2.12 -16.28 4.91
C LYS A 301 -2.67 -14.89 5.24
N ALA A 302 -1.84 -13.99 5.78
CA ALA A 302 -2.23 -12.61 6.09
C ALA A 302 -2.74 -11.86 4.84
N LEU A 303 -2.01 -11.95 3.73
CA LEU A 303 -2.35 -11.29 2.48
C LEU A 303 -3.63 -11.88 1.84
N ALA A 304 -3.89 -13.18 2.01
CA ALA A 304 -5.16 -13.79 1.59
C ALA A 304 -6.33 -13.26 2.42
N ARG A 305 -6.19 -13.14 3.74
CA ARG A 305 -7.18 -12.53 4.64
C ARG A 305 -7.46 -11.07 4.28
N LEU A 306 -6.43 -10.32 3.89
CA LEU A 306 -6.52 -8.94 3.41
C LEU A 306 -6.97 -8.80 1.95
N GLN A 307 -7.35 -9.91 1.31
CA GLN A 307 -7.86 -9.93 -0.07
C GLN A 307 -6.90 -9.33 -1.12
N TYR A 308 -5.59 -9.59 -0.98
CA TYR A 308 -4.64 -9.22 -2.02
C TYR A 308 -4.82 -10.06 -3.28
N PRO A 309 -4.68 -9.47 -4.48
CA PRO A 309 -4.70 -10.22 -5.74
C PRO A 309 -3.64 -11.33 -5.78
N THR A 310 -3.98 -12.48 -6.36
CA THR A 310 -3.09 -13.68 -6.38
C THR A 310 -1.70 -13.36 -6.91
N LYS A 311 -1.58 -12.62 -8.02
CA LYS A 311 -0.27 -12.25 -8.60
C LYS A 311 0.61 -11.43 -7.65
N ARG A 312 0.01 -10.55 -6.84
CA ARG A 312 0.76 -9.78 -5.85
C ARG A 312 1.20 -10.67 -4.68
N ARG A 313 0.33 -11.59 -4.24
CA ARG A 313 0.67 -12.57 -3.19
C ARG A 313 1.83 -13.47 -3.60
N GLU A 314 1.79 -14.01 -4.84
CA GLU A 314 2.86 -14.82 -5.41
C GLU A 314 4.20 -14.07 -5.47
N LYS A 315 4.16 -12.78 -5.85
CA LYS A 315 5.36 -11.92 -5.88
C LYS A 315 5.92 -11.68 -4.47
N ILE A 316 5.08 -11.31 -3.52
CA ILE A 316 5.50 -11.03 -2.14
C ILE A 316 6.02 -12.30 -1.48
N ASP A 317 5.35 -13.45 -1.66
CA ASP A 317 5.82 -14.76 -1.19
C ASP A 317 7.21 -15.08 -1.73
N TRP A 318 7.41 -14.89 -3.05
CA TRP A 318 8.70 -15.13 -3.68
C TRP A 318 9.80 -14.22 -3.11
N LEU A 319 9.53 -12.94 -2.93
CA LEU A 319 10.50 -12.00 -2.33
C LEU A 319 10.89 -12.44 -0.91
N ILE A 320 9.92 -12.73 -0.05
CA ILE A 320 10.17 -13.15 1.34
C ILE A 320 10.91 -14.49 1.36
N ARG A 321 10.49 -15.47 0.57
CA ARG A 321 11.10 -16.81 0.55
C ARG A 321 12.56 -16.80 0.14
N HIS A 322 12.98 -15.81 -0.65
CA HIS A 322 14.33 -15.73 -1.20
C HIS A 322 15.19 -14.62 -0.59
N HIS A 323 14.72 -13.88 0.42
CA HIS A 323 15.46 -12.73 0.98
C HIS A 323 16.84 -13.13 1.56
N MET A 324 17.01 -14.38 2.01
CA MET A 324 18.29 -14.91 2.50
C MET A 324 19.21 -15.48 1.41
N SER A 325 18.79 -15.49 0.13
CA SER A 325 19.53 -16.15 -0.96
C SER A 325 20.59 -15.22 -1.57
N MET A 326 21.54 -14.71 -0.77
CA MET A 326 22.51 -13.68 -1.19
C MET A 326 23.88 -14.23 -1.63
N THR A 327 23.95 -15.50 -2.04
CA THR A 327 25.20 -16.16 -2.51
C THR A 327 25.45 -16.00 -4.01
N PHE A 328 24.90 -14.99 -4.66
CA PHE A 328 24.93 -14.79 -6.11
C PHE A 328 26.34 -14.65 -6.68
N LEU A 329 27.26 -13.99 -5.96
CA LEU A 329 28.64 -13.77 -6.39
C LEU A 329 29.40 -15.07 -6.61
N GLU A 330 29.10 -16.10 -5.85
CA GLU A 330 29.75 -17.41 -5.90
C GLU A 330 29.11 -18.37 -6.90
N MET A 331 28.00 -17.98 -7.53
CA MET A 331 27.28 -18.84 -8.47
C MET A 331 27.96 -18.88 -9.85
N PRO A 332 27.93 -20.03 -10.54
CA PRO A 332 28.26 -20.10 -11.96
C PRO A 332 27.33 -19.20 -12.80
N GLU A 333 27.82 -18.66 -13.92
CA GLU A 333 27.07 -17.73 -14.78
C GLU A 333 25.70 -18.26 -15.24
N GLU A 334 25.59 -19.54 -15.53
CA GLU A 334 24.32 -20.17 -15.91
C GLU A 334 23.27 -20.10 -14.79
N ARG A 335 23.71 -20.24 -13.54
CA ARG A 335 22.85 -20.08 -12.34
C ARG A 335 22.53 -18.62 -12.08
N LYS A 336 23.51 -17.72 -12.26
CA LYS A 336 23.27 -16.26 -12.17
C LYS A 336 22.21 -15.82 -13.16
N ALA A 337 22.25 -16.32 -14.41
CA ALA A 337 21.27 -16.01 -15.43
C ALA A 337 19.83 -16.31 -14.98
N HIS A 338 19.61 -17.45 -14.31
CA HIS A 338 18.29 -17.81 -13.78
C HIS A 338 17.76 -16.77 -12.77
N TRP A 339 18.62 -16.25 -11.89
CA TRP A 339 18.25 -15.25 -10.91
C TRP A 339 18.18 -13.85 -11.51
N TYR A 340 19.20 -13.42 -12.21
CA TYR A 340 19.34 -12.06 -12.71
C TYR A 340 18.32 -11.71 -13.80
N PHE A 341 17.86 -12.69 -14.56
CA PHE A 341 16.75 -12.50 -15.49
C PHE A 341 15.37 -12.67 -14.86
N HIS A 342 15.29 -13.10 -13.60
CA HIS A 342 14.00 -13.23 -12.93
C HIS A 342 13.29 -11.86 -12.86
N PRO A 343 12.00 -11.76 -13.22
CA PRO A 343 11.31 -10.47 -13.30
C PRO A 343 11.26 -9.70 -11.99
N TRP A 344 11.41 -10.36 -10.85
CA TRP A 344 11.36 -9.77 -9.52
C TRP A 344 12.73 -9.65 -8.84
N PHE A 345 13.82 -9.92 -9.54
CA PHE A 345 15.16 -9.90 -8.95
C PHE A 345 15.57 -8.49 -8.48
N ALA A 346 15.28 -7.46 -9.28
CA ALA A 346 15.56 -6.08 -8.86
C ALA A 346 14.83 -5.69 -7.56
N GLU A 347 13.60 -6.17 -7.37
CA GLU A 347 12.83 -5.95 -6.16
C GLU A 347 13.35 -6.80 -4.98
N LEU A 348 13.93 -7.97 -5.25
CA LEU A 348 14.65 -8.76 -4.24
C LEU A 348 15.88 -8.00 -3.71
N LEU A 349 16.61 -7.31 -4.61
CA LEU A 349 17.72 -6.44 -4.19
C LEU A 349 17.23 -5.25 -3.37
N GLN A 350 16.07 -4.67 -3.69
CA GLN A 350 15.47 -3.62 -2.85
C GLN A 350 15.13 -4.16 -1.46
N LEU A 351 14.55 -5.35 -1.37
CA LEU A 351 14.26 -5.99 -0.07
C LEU A 351 15.56 -6.24 0.72
N PHE A 352 16.62 -6.73 0.07
CA PHE A 352 17.91 -6.94 0.70
C PHE A 352 18.54 -5.63 1.21
N TYR A 353 18.40 -4.54 0.44
CA TYR A 353 18.82 -3.22 0.90
C TYR A 353 18.09 -2.81 2.19
N LEU A 354 16.77 -3.01 2.25
CA LEU A 354 15.94 -2.63 3.39
C LEU A 354 16.24 -3.48 4.63
N ASP A 355 16.54 -4.76 4.47
CA ASP A 355 16.96 -5.66 5.53
C ASP A 355 18.28 -5.19 6.15
N ILE A 356 19.29 -4.89 5.32
CA ILE A 356 20.58 -4.32 5.80
C ILE A 356 20.35 -2.95 6.47
N ALA A 357 19.54 -2.07 5.87
CA ALA A 357 19.27 -0.75 6.42
C ALA A 357 18.51 -0.81 7.76
N GLY A 358 17.80 -1.91 8.01
CA GLY A 358 17.15 -2.21 9.29
C GLY A 358 18.08 -2.79 10.36
N THR A 359 19.29 -3.19 10.01
CA THR A 359 20.28 -3.84 10.88
C THR A 359 21.27 -2.82 11.43
N ASP A 360 21.66 -2.93 12.70
CA ASP A 360 22.71 -2.11 13.31
C ASP A 360 23.83 -3.02 13.85
N PRO A 361 25.11 -2.86 13.38
CA PRO A 361 25.55 -1.93 12.32
C PRO A 361 25.19 -2.40 10.91
N ALA A 362 24.77 -1.47 10.05
CA ALA A 362 24.49 -1.75 8.65
C ALA A 362 25.78 -1.94 7.83
N ASP A 363 25.91 -3.06 7.12
CA ASP A 363 27.03 -3.32 6.19
C ASP A 363 26.53 -3.57 4.77
N PHE A 364 26.62 -2.58 3.91
CA PHE A 364 26.19 -2.64 2.51
C PHE A 364 27.23 -3.27 1.55
N THR A 365 28.38 -3.72 2.03
CA THR A 365 29.50 -4.22 1.17
C THR A 365 29.04 -5.34 0.25
N LEU A 366 28.33 -6.34 0.78
CA LEU A 366 27.81 -7.46 -0.02
C LEU A 366 26.76 -6.99 -1.04
N TYR A 367 25.85 -6.13 -0.61
CA TYR A 367 24.81 -5.57 -1.48
C TYR A 367 25.42 -4.82 -2.68
N GLU A 368 26.35 -3.91 -2.42
CA GLU A 368 27.03 -3.13 -3.47
C GLU A 368 27.78 -4.03 -4.47
N ASN A 369 28.41 -5.10 -3.99
CA ASN A 369 29.09 -6.06 -4.84
C ASN A 369 28.09 -6.84 -5.71
N ILE A 370 26.94 -7.26 -5.16
CA ILE A 370 25.89 -7.96 -5.93
C ILE A 370 25.28 -7.02 -6.98
N VAL A 371 24.97 -5.77 -6.64
CA VAL A 371 24.44 -4.78 -7.60
C VAL A 371 25.43 -4.55 -8.75
N ARG A 372 26.72 -4.40 -8.43
CA ARG A 372 27.76 -4.24 -9.45
C ARG A 372 27.88 -5.46 -10.38
N ASP A 373 27.84 -6.67 -9.81
CA ASP A 373 27.88 -7.92 -10.58
C ASP A 373 26.61 -8.07 -11.45
N TYR A 374 25.45 -7.71 -10.93
CA TYR A 374 24.18 -7.69 -11.65
C TYR A 374 24.21 -6.74 -12.85
N ASP A 375 24.67 -5.51 -12.66
CA ASP A 375 24.78 -4.52 -13.74
C ASP A 375 25.79 -4.97 -14.82
N GLN A 376 26.95 -5.52 -14.41
CA GLN A 376 27.94 -6.06 -15.33
C GLN A 376 27.38 -7.25 -16.11
N PHE A 377 26.66 -8.14 -15.43
CA PHE A 377 26.02 -9.28 -16.05
C PHE A 377 24.99 -8.84 -17.10
N LEU A 378 24.10 -7.90 -16.79
CA LEU A 378 23.09 -7.40 -17.73
C LEU A 378 23.71 -6.70 -18.94
N ASN A 379 24.85 -6.01 -18.77
CA ASN A 379 25.58 -5.38 -19.87
C ASN A 379 26.22 -6.40 -20.81
N ASN A 380 26.70 -7.51 -20.26
CA ASN A 380 27.37 -8.58 -21.05
C ASN A 380 26.38 -9.59 -21.62
N HIS A 381 25.22 -9.76 -20.99
CA HIS A 381 24.21 -10.74 -21.39
C HIS A 381 22.90 -9.98 -21.69
N PRO A 382 22.58 -9.73 -22.97
CA PRO A 382 21.31 -9.12 -23.34
C PRO A 382 20.16 -9.98 -22.78
N ARG A 383 19.16 -9.33 -22.20
CA ARG A 383 17.97 -10.04 -21.68
C ARG A 383 17.41 -10.94 -22.79
N PRO A 384 17.07 -12.20 -22.47
CA PRO A 384 16.39 -13.06 -23.43
C PRO A 384 15.15 -12.34 -23.96
N GLU A 385 15.03 -12.25 -25.29
CA GLU A 385 13.82 -11.73 -25.90
C GLU A 385 12.61 -12.53 -25.40
N LYS A 386 11.44 -11.89 -25.34
CA LYS A 386 10.20 -12.62 -25.01
C LYS A 386 10.11 -13.83 -25.95
N PRO A 387 9.73 -15.02 -25.43
CA PRO A 387 9.67 -16.20 -26.29
C PRO A 387 8.76 -15.94 -27.48
N LEU A 388 9.23 -16.26 -28.67
CA LEU A 388 8.49 -16.09 -29.94
C LEU A 388 7.17 -16.87 -29.94
N LEU A 389 7.07 -17.93 -29.13
CA LEU A 389 5.85 -18.70 -28.93
C LEU A 389 5.45 -18.69 -27.46
N SER A 390 4.18 -18.46 -27.21
CA SER A 390 3.59 -18.55 -25.88
C SER A 390 3.55 -19.99 -25.36
N GLY A 391 3.41 -20.18 -24.03
CA GLY A 391 3.24 -21.50 -23.46
C GLY A 391 2.06 -22.28 -24.04
N HIS A 392 0.98 -21.58 -24.40
CA HIS A 392 -0.19 -22.18 -25.05
C HIS A 392 0.16 -22.70 -26.46
N GLU A 393 0.86 -21.91 -27.27
CA GLU A 393 1.34 -22.33 -28.61
C GLU A 393 2.30 -23.50 -28.52
N VAL A 394 3.19 -23.52 -27.52
CA VAL A 394 4.12 -24.65 -27.28
C VAL A 394 3.34 -25.92 -26.89
N MET A 395 2.35 -25.83 -26.01
CA MET A 395 1.49 -26.96 -25.64
C MET A 395 0.70 -27.50 -26.84
N GLU A 396 0.17 -26.63 -27.67
CA GLU A 396 -0.58 -27.01 -28.88
C GLU A 396 0.29 -27.74 -29.90
N ILE A 397 1.51 -27.21 -30.16
CA ILE A 397 2.44 -27.80 -31.15
C ILE A 397 2.97 -29.18 -30.69
N LEU A 398 3.28 -29.30 -29.40
CA LEU A 398 3.90 -30.52 -28.87
C LEU A 398 2.92 -31.52 -28.28
N GLY A 399 1.64 -31.13 -28.09
CA GLY A 399 0.63 -31.97 -27.46
C GLY A 399 0.84 -32.14 -25.95
N LEU A 400 1.44 -31.15 -25.28
CA LEU A 400 1.78 -31.21 -23.85
C LEU A 400 0.64 -30.68 -22.99
N LYS A 401 0.56 -31.17 -21.73
CA LYS A 401 -0.27 -30.61 -20.68
C LYS A 401 0.48 -29.48 -19.95
N PRO A 402 -0.24 -28.53 -19.32
CA PRO A 402 0.40 -27.51 -18.48
C PRO A 402 1.31 -28.15 -17.42
N GLY A 403 2.57 -27.69 -17.32
CA GLY A 403 3.53 -28.25 -16.35
C GLY A 403 4.96 -27.73 -16.56
N ALA A 404 5.87 -28.21 -15.71
CA ALA A 404 7.29 -27.82 -15.71
C ALA A 404 7.99 -28.07 -17.05
N GLU A 405 7.55 -29.07 -17.82
CA GLU A 405 8.11 -29.40 -19.13
C GLU A 405 7.89 -28.29 -20.16
N VAL A 406 6.72 -27.65 -20.14
CA VAL A 406 6.44 -26.49 -21.02
C VAL A 406 7.40 -25.34 -20.69
N GLY A 407 7.65 -25.08 -19.40
CA GLY A 407 8.61 -24.09 -18.96
C GLY A 407 10.04 -24.38 -19.45
N ARG A 408 10.47 -25.65 -19.33
CA ARG A 408 11.80 -26.10 -19.80
C ARG A 408 11.98 -25.88 -21.33
N ILE A 409 10.96 -26.19 -22.11
CA ILE A 409 11.00 -26.04 -23.57
C ILE A 409 10.98 -24.55 -23.96
N ILE A 410 10.22 -23.72 -23.26
CA ILE A 410 10.24 -22.25 -23.45
C ILE A 410 11.64 -21.71 -23.15
N GLY A 411 12.29 -22.17 -22.09
CA GLY A 411 13.69 -21.83 -21.79
C GLY A 411 14.64 -22.18 -22.93
N GLN A 412 14.55 -23.40 -23.47
CA GLN A 412 15.38 -23.84 -24.64
C GLN A 412 15.13 -22.96 -25.88
N LEU A 413 13.87 -22.57 -26.11
CA LEU A 413 13.53 -21.67 -27.23
C LEU A 413 14.13 -20.27 -27.00
N GLN A 414 14.10 -19.75 -25.81
CA GLN A 414 14.71 -18.47 -25.46
C GLN A 414 16.23 -18.49 -25.58
N ASP A 415 16.88 -19.60 -25.19
CA ASP A 415 18.31 -19.80 -25.39
C ASP A 415 18.69 -19.80 -26.89
N ALA A 416 17.86 -20.44 -27.71
CA ALA A 416 18.05 -20.45 -29.17
C ALA A 416 17.85 -19.07 -29.80
N GLN A 417 16.87 -18.27 -29.27
CA GLN A 417 16.68 -16.87 -29.66
C GLN A 417 17.88 -16.01 -29.28
N THR A 418 18.37 -16.16 -28.06
CA THR A 418 19.53 -15.40 -27.54
C THR A 418 20.78 -15.70 -28.41
N LYS A 419 20.95 -16.95 -28.82
CA LYS A 419 22.02 -17.38 -29.74
C LYS A 419 21.75 -16.99 -31.21
N LYS A 420 20.62 -16.30 -31.49
CA LYS A 420 20.19 -15.95 -32.85
C LYS A 420 20.06 -17.13 -33.83
N THR A 421 19.90 -18.34 -33.31
CA THR A 421 19.63 -19.53 -34.11
C THR A 421 18.15 -19.69 -34.45
N VAL A 422 17.28 -18.96 -33.72
CA VAL A 422 15.84 -18.83 -33.96
C VAL A 422 15.50 -17.35 -33.86
N THR A 423 15.04 -16.74 -34.95
CA THR A 423 14.79 -15.30 -35.06
C THR A 423 13.33 -14.96 -35.43
N SER A 424 12.55 -15.95 -35.83
CA SER A 424 11.17 -15.78 -36.27
C SER A 424 10.23 -16.82 -35.66
N LYS A 425 8.93 -16.53 -35.65
CA LYS A 425 7.90 -17.48 -35.20
C LYS A 425 7.87 -18.76 -36.05
N ALA A 426 8.22 -18.67 -37.32
CA ALA A 426 8.30 -19.83 -38.21
C ALA A 426 9.44 -20.77 -37.80
N GLU A 427 10.64 -20.23 -37.60
CA GLU A 427 11.82 -20.97 -37.12
C GLU A 427 11.58 -21.52 -35.69
N ALA A 428 10.87 -20.79 -34.83
CA ALA A 428 10.50 -21.27 -33.51
C ALA A 428 9.60 -22.52 -33.56
N LYS A 429 8.64 -22.57 -34.51
CA LYS A 429 7.79 -23.74 -34.70
C LYS A 429 8.58 -24.94 -35.23
N GLU A 430 9.49 -24.71 -36.18
CA GLU A 430 10.36 -25.74 -36.71
C GLU A 430 11.33 -26.29 -35.63
N PHE A 431 11.89 -25.41 -34.80
CA PHE A 431 12.70 -25.79 -33.65
C PHE A 431 11.93 -26.73 -32.68
N LEU A 432 10.67 -26.43 -32.38
CA LEU A 432 9.84 -27.29 -31.52
C LEU A 432 9.51 -28.63 -32.18
N GLN A 433 9.28 -28.65 -33.51
CA GLN A 433 9.02 -29.89 -34.24
C GLN A 433 10.25 -30.79 -34.26
N ASN A 434 11.44 -30.23 -34.39
CA ASN A 434 12.70 -30.96 -34.31
C ASN A 434 12.96 -31.52 -32.91
N LEU A 435 12.61 -30.79 -31.86
CA LEU A 435 12.66 -31.33 -30.49
C LEU A 435 11.70 -32.51 -30.28
N LYS A 436 10.51 -32.48 -30.89
CA LYS A 436 9.56 -33.59 -30.85
C LYS A 436 10.03 -34.82 -31.59
N ALA A 437 10.75 -34.66 -32.70
CA ALA A 437 11.29 -35.77 -33.50
C ALA A 437 12.51 -36.44 -32.86
N SER A 438 13.12 -35.76 -31.87
CA SER A 438 14.32 -36.24 -31.15
C SER A 438 14.00 -36.89 -29.80
N GLN A 439 12.72 -36.94 -29.41
CA GLN A 439 12.18 -37.67 -28.26
C GLN A 439 11.48 -38.95 -28.70
#